data_8dc8655108a17b37c1679104a223d248
#
_entry.id   8dc8655108a17b37c1679104a223d248
#
_cell.length_a   1.000
_cell.length_b   1.000
_cell.length_c   1.000
_cell.angle_alpha   90.00
_cell.angle_beta   90.00
_cell.angle_gamma   90.00
#
_symmetry.space_group_name_H-M   'P 1'
#
loop_
_entity.id
_entity.type
_entity.pdbx_description
1 polymer ?
#
loop_
_entity_poly.entity_id
_entity_poly.type
_entity_poly.pdbx_seq_one_letter_code
_entity_poly.pdbx_strand_id
1 'polypeptide(L)'
;MIGLHTKEEKLAAFERLLDIQERLRKECPWDRKQTFESLRPNTIEETFELADALMKHDKKNICKELGDVMEHVVFYALLGSETNDFDIADVCNAQSDKLMFRHDFIDWTGWAVANDNMAINKQGQVVYKDELNTESQAATSANGNVPSTATQVELTWEQRKQKEREGNKTVLSGVPDSLPSLIKAYRIQDKARNVGFDWEKKEDVWEKVTEELNELKAELAREDKENSTKELGDFLFSVINAARLYKLNPDNALEHTNQKFISRFTYVEQQAKKLGKELKNMTLEEMDNLWNEAKKIESNK
;
A
#
# COMPACT_ATOMS: atom_id res chain seq x y z
N MET A 1 -25.03 10.78 -5.90
CA MET A 1 -24.27 9.87 -5.01
C MET A 1 -25.21 9.40 -3.91
N ILE A 2 -25.45 8.12 -3.80
CA ILE A 2 -26.22 7.55 -2.70
C ILE A 2 -25.23 7.37 -1.53
N GLY A 3 -25.11 8.38 -0.68
CA GLY A 3 -24.34 8.29 0.56
C GLY A 3 -25.28 7.95 1.72
N LEU A 4 -24.78 7.23 2.73
CA LEU A 4 -25.53 6.98 3.98
C LEU A 4 -25.81 8.28 4.74
N HIS A 5 -24.97 9.31 4.55
CA HIS A 5 -25.02 10.60 5.25
C HIS A 5 -24.77 11.77 4.29
N THR A 6 -25.30 12.95 4.63
CA THR A 6 -25.04 14.18 3.89
C THR A 6 -23.58 14.64 4.08
N LYS A 7 -23.16 15.63 3.30
CA LYS A 7 -21.81 16.22 3.44
C LYS A 7 -21.67 16.90 4.80
N GLU A 8 -22.69 17.60 5.24
CA GLU A 8 -22.75 18.32 6.52
C GLU A 8 -22.62 17.33 7.69
N GLU A 9 -23.34 16.21 7.66
CA GLU A 9 -23.24 15.17 8.69
C GLU A 9 -21.83 14.55 8.75
N LYS A 10 -21.19 14.34 7.60
CA LYS A 10 -19.80 13.83 7.54
C LYS A 10 -18.81 14.84 8.12
N LEU A 11 -18.98 16.12 7.80
CA LEU A 11 -18.12 17.19 8.34
C LEU A 11 -18.30 17.32 9.86
N ALA A 12 -19.54 17.31 10.36
CA ALA A 12 -19.82 17.35 11.79
C ALA A 12 -19.27 16.12 12.55
N ALA A 13 -19.28 14.93 11.92
CA ALA A 13 -18.67 13.74 12.50
C ALA A 13 -17.14 13.85 12.59
N PHE A 14 -16.52 14.45 11.58
CA PHE A 14 -15.07 14.69 11.59
C PHE A 14 -14.67 15.76 12.60
N GLU A 15 -15.41 16.88 12.66
CA GLU A 15 -15.25 17.93 13.67
C GLU A 15 -15.31 17.36 15.09
N ARG A 16 -16.31 16.49 15.35
CA ARG A 16 -16.42 15.80 16.65
C ARG A 16 -15.17 14.97 16.98
N LEU A 17 -14.56 14.31 15.99
CA LEU A 17 -13.33 13.53 16.20
C LEU A 17 -12.17 14.45 16.59
N LEU A 18 -12.03 15.61 15.94
CA LEU A 18 -11.01 16.61 16.27
C LEU A 18 -11.18 17.10 17.71
N ASP A 19 -12.39 17.51 18.10
CA ASP A 19 -12.69 17.99 19.45
C ASP A 19 -12.37 16.95 20.53
N ILE A 20 -12.71 15.68 20.27
CA ILE A 20 -12.42 14.56 21.19
C ILE A 20 -10.91 14.38 21.33
N GLN A 21 -10.17 14.38 20.24
CA GLN A 21 -8.71 14.17 20.27
C GLN A 21 -8.00 15.33 21.01
N GLU A 22 -8.40 16.57 20.77
CA GLU A 22 -7.89 17.72 21.53
C GLU A 22 -8.18 17.61 23.03
N ARG A 23 -9.36 17.14 23.37
CA ARG A 23 -9.74 16.95 24.77
C ARG A 23 -8.95 15.83 25.43
N LEU A 24 -8.77 14.69 24.75
CA LEU A 24 -7.93 13.58 25.21
C LEU A 24 -6.48 14.04 25.43
N ARG A 25 -5.92 14.80 24.49
CA ARG A 25 -4.58 15.37 24.63
C ARG A 25 -4.43 16.22 25.90
N LYS A 26 -5.45 16.98 26.28
CA LYS A 26 -5.46 17.86 27.47
C LYS A 26 -5.71 17.08 28.76
N GLU A 27 -6.61 16.10 28.75
CA GLU A 27 -7.16 15.50 29.97
C GLU A 27 -6.62 14.07 30.25
N CYS A 28 -6.32 13.28 29.21
CA CYS A 28 -5.84 11.91 29.38
C CYS A 28 -4.33 11.85 29.66
N PRO A 29 -3.89 11.22 30.76
CA PRO A 29 -2.47 11.11 31.10
C PRO A 29 -1.65 10.31 30.10
N TRP A 30 -2.29 9.39 29.36
CA TRP A 30 -1.62 8.59 28.33
C TRP A 30 -1.39 9.43 27.07
N ASP A 31 -2.44 10.09 26.55
CA ASP A 31 -2.37 10.91 25.34
C ASP A 31 -1.37 12.06 25.52
N ARG A 32 -1.31 12.70 26.68
CA ARG A 32 -0.36 13.78 26.98
C ARG A 32 1.11 13.41 26.84
N LYS A 33 1.45 12.14 26.95
CA LYS A 33 2.84 11.65 26.87
C LYS A 33 3.24 11.22 25.47
N GLN A 34 2.28 11.10 24.56
CA GLN A 34 2.57 10.59 23.22
C GLN A 34 3.39 11.60 22.41
N THR A 35 4.28 11.05 21.60
CA THR A 35 5.12 11.73 20.61
C THR A 35 4.97 11.03 19.24
N PHE A 36 5.52 11.64 18.20
CA PHE A 36 5.60 10.98 16.88
C PHE A 36 6.24 9.61 16.95
N GLU A 37 7.33 9.47 17.71
CA GLU A 37 8.05 8.21 17.87
C GLU A 37 7.25 7.18 18.66
N SER A 38 6.60 7.59 19.76
CA SER A 38 5.88 6.67 20.64
C SER A 38 4.64 6.08 19.98
N LEU A 39 3.96 6.85 19.11
CA LEU A 39 2.78 6.39 18.37
C LEU A 39 3.12 5.58 17.11
N ARG A 40 4.35 5.71 16.59
CA ARG A 40 4.73 5.04 15.35
C ARG A 40 4.48 3.51 15.36
N PRO A 41 4.84 2.74 16.42
CA PRO A 41 4.54 1.31 16.46
C PRO A 41 3.04 1.00 16.35
N ASN A 42 2.20 1.74 17.06
CA ASN A 42 0.75 1.57 17.02
C ASN A 42 0.20 1.86 15.61
N THR A 43 0.67 2.93 14.96
CA THR A 43 0.25 3.23 13.57
C THR A 43 0.55 2.07 12.61
N ILE A 44 1.69 1.40 12.79
CA ILE A 44 2.05 0.22 12.00
C ILE A 44 1.06 -0.92 12.29
N GLU A 45 0.76 -1.16 13.57
CA GLU A 45 -0.19 -2.18 14.02
C GLU A 45 -1.57 -1.95 13.41
N GLU A 46 -2.16 -0.76 13.59
CA GLU A 46 -3.48 -0.42 13.03
C GLU A 46 -3.53 -0.53 11.50
N THR A 47 -2.41 -0.19 10.83
CA THR A 47 -2.31 -0.36 9.38
C THR A 47 -2.36 -1.85 8.97
N PHE A 48 -1.74 -2.75 9.73
CA PHE A 48 -1.80 -4.19 9.48
C PHE A 48 -3.15 -4.78 9.87
N GLU A 49 -3.80 -4.30 10.94
CA GLU A 49 -5.16 -4.72 11.31
C GLU A 49 -6.17 -4.33 10.23
N LEU A 50 -6.06 -3.12 9.68
CA LEU A 50 -6.84 -2.71 8.52
C LEU A 50 -6.57 -3.62 7.31
N ALA A 51 -5.30 -3.95 7.03
CA ALA A 51 -4.96 -4.84 5.91
C ALA A 51 -5.58 -6.24 6.10
N ASP A 52 -5.54 -6.79 7.31
CA ASP A 52 -6.18 -8.08 7.65
C ASP A 52 -7.71 -8.03 7.48
N ALA A 53 -8.36 -6.98 7.97
CA ALA A 53 -9.79 -6.78 7.78
C ALA A 53 -10.20 -6.69 6.29
N LEU A 54 -9.39 -6.01 5.48
CA LEU A 54 -9.58 -5.91 4.02
C LEU A 54 -9.46 -7.28 3.34
N MET A 55 -8.46 -8.09 3.70
CA MET A 55 -8.26 -9.44 3.17
C MET A 55 -9.44 -10.37 3.50
N LYS A 56 -10.00 -10.23 4.70
CA LYS A 56 -11.16 -11.01 5.17
C LYS A 56 -12.50 -10.49 4.65
N HIS A 57 -12.51 -9.37 3.95
CA HIS A 57 -13.72 -8.66 3.50
C HIS A 57 -14.72 -8.37 4.65
N ASP A 58 -14.21 -8.22 5.89
CA ASP A 58 -15.02 -7.92 7.08
C ASP A 58 -15.34 -6.42 7.13
N LYS A 59 -16.48 -6.05 6.54
CA LYS A 59 -16.92 -4.64 6.43
C LYS A 59 -17.06 -3.94 7.79
N LYS A 60 -17.43 -4.68 8.84
CA LYS A 60 -17.57 -4.11 10.18
C LYS A 60 -16.20 -3.78 10.75
N ASN A 61 -15.26 -4.71 10.63
CA ASN A 61 -13.90 -4.52 11.09
C ASN A 61 -13.16 -3.49 10.23
N ILE A 62 -13.33 -3.50 8.90
CA ILE A 62 -12.80 -2.44 8.02
C ILE A 62 -13.23 -1.06 8.50
N CYS A 63 -14.48 -0.87 8.89
CA CYS A 63 -14.97 0.42 9.39
C CYS A 63 -14.30 0.80 10.71
N LYS A 64 -14.06 -0.17 11.61
CA LYS A 64 -13.35 0.04 12.87
C LYS A 64 -11.90 0.46 12.60
N GLU A 65 -11.16 -0.35 11.87
CA GLU A 65 -9.73 -0.12 11.62
C GLU A 65 -9.45 1.16 10.82
N LEU A 66 -10.38 1.56 9.93
CA LEU A 66 -10.33 2.88 9.28
C LEU A 66 -10.46 4.01 10.31
N GLY A 67 -11.24 3.81 11.37
CA GLY A 67 -11.36 4.75 12.48
C GLY A 67 -10.04 4.89 13.24
N ASP A 68 -9.40 3.76 13.56
CA ASP A 68 -8.15 3.72 14.31
C ASP A 68 -6.99 4.36 13.50
N VAL A 69 -6.89 4.07 12.20
CA VAL A 69 -5.94 4.76 11.30
C VAL A 69 -6.24 6.26 11.20
N MET A 70 -7.53 6.66 11.14
CA MET A 70 -7.93 8.06 11.07
C MET A 70 -7.59 8.79 12.38
N GLU A 71 -7.77 8.15 13.54
CA GLU A 71 -7.39 8.70 14.84
C GLU A 71 -5.88 9.02 14.86
N HIS A 72 -5.02 8.11 14.38
CA HIS A 72 -3.59 8.37 14.26
C HIS A 72 -3.26 9.56 13.36
N VAL A 73 -3.96 9.71 12.23
CA VAL A 73 -3.78 10.89 11.33
C VAL A 73 -4.11 12.19 12.08
N VAL A 74 -5.24 12.23 12.79
CA VAL A 74 -5.68 13.39 13.58
C VAL A 74 -4.71 13.67 14.72
N PHE A 75 -4.24 12.64 15.41
CA PHE A 75 -3.31 12.78 16.51
C PHE A 75 -1.95 13.34 16.07
N TYR A 76 -1.38 12.82 14.96
CA TYR A 76 -0.14 13.38 14.41
C TYR A 76 -0.32 14.84 13.96
N ALA A 77 -1.45 15.19 13.38
CA ALA A 77 -1.75 16.57 13.01
C ALA A 77 -1.86 17.48 14.25
N LEU A 78 -2.43 16.98 15.34
CA LEU A 78 -2.48 17.69 16.63
C LEU A 78 -1.08 17.88 17.21
N LEU A 79 -0.21 16.85 17.17
CA LEU A 79 1.18 16.98 17.62
C LEU A 79 1.96 17.99 16.76
N GLY A 80 1.75 18.02 15.45
CA GLY A 80 2.34 19.02 14.55
C GLY A 80 1.90 20.45 14.88
N SER A 81 0.64 20.63 15.28
CA SER A 81 0.10 21.95 15.67
C SER A 81 0.70 22.48 16.97
N GLU A 82 1.10 21.61 17.89
CA GLU A 82 1.75 21.99 19.15
C GLU A 82 3.12 22.67 18.93
N THR A 83 3.79 22.35 17.82
CA THR A 83 5.08 22.93 17.43
C THR A 83 4.94 24.02 16.36
N ASN A 84 3.71 24.33 15.93
CA ASN A 84 3.38 25.23 14.81
C ASN A 84 4.03 24.81 13.48
N ASP A 85 4.20 23.50 13.25
CA ASP A 85 4.76 22.97 12.00
C ASP A 85 3.65 22.75 10.96
N PHE A 86 2.55 22.10 11.34
CA PHE A 86 1.37 21.85 10.51
C PHE A 86 0.19 21.41 11.37
N ASP A 87 -1.00 21.48 10.81
CA ASP A 87 -2.23 20.95 11.41
C ASP A 87 -3.02 20.05 10.43
N ILE A 88 -4.22 19.64 10.82
CA ILE A 88 -5.07 18.77 9.99
C ILE A 88 -5.54 19.46 8.71
N ALA A 89 -5.68 20.80 8.71
CA ALA A 89 -6.06 21.53 7.50
C ALA A 89 -4.91 21.51 6.48
N ASP A 90 -3.66 21.65 6.93
CA ASP A 90 -2.48 21.54 6.08
C ASP A 90 -2.37 20.15 5.45
N VAL A 91 -2.59 19.10 6.27
CA VAL A 91 -2.59 17.70 5.79
C VAL A 91 -3.65 17.49 4.71
N CYS A 92 -4.88 17.94 4.95
CA CYS A 92 -5.98 17.79 4.00
C CYS A 92 -5.77 18.61 2.73
N ASN A 93 -5.34 19.87 2.84
CA ASN A 93 -5.09 20.78 1.74
C ASN A 93 -3.94 20.28 0.87
N ALA A 94 -2.80 19.92 1.45
CA ALA A 94 -1.66 19.39 0.71
C ALA A 94 -2.02 18.12 -0.07
N GLN A 95 -2.82 17.23 0.54
CA GLN A 95 -3.28 16.02 -0.15
C GLN A 95 -4.27 16.34 -1.27
N SER A 96 -5.16 17.32 -1.08
CA SER A 96 -6.14 17.75 -2.09
C SER A 96 -5.44 18.35 -3.31
N ASP A 97 -4.54 19.29 -3.10
CA ASP A 97 -3.76 19.94 -4.16
C ASP A 97 -2.92 18.92 -4.94
N LYS A 98 -2.29 17.98 -4.24
CA LYS A 98 -1.54 16.88 -4.85
C LYS A 98 -2.42 15.98 -5.72
N LEU A 99 -3.64 15.66 -5.28
CA LEU A 99 -4.58 14.90 -6.09
C LEU A 99 -5.03 15.65 -7.32
N MET A 100 -5.35 16.94 -7.20
CA MET A 100 -5.72 17.80 -8.33
C MET A 100 -4.57 17.92 -9.33
N PHE A 101 -3.35 18.15 -8.88
CA PHE A 101 -2.16 18.27 -9.73
C PHE A 101 -1.88 16.97 -10.52
N ARG A 102 -2.06 15.80 -9.90
CA ARG A 102 -1.80 14.50 -10.52
C ARG A 102 -2.89 14.04 -11.49
N HIS A 103 -4.10 14.62 -11.39
CA HIS A 103 -5.25 14.30 -12.26
C HIS A 103 -5.53 15.47 -13.22
N ASP A 104 -4.52 15.84 -14.00
CA ASP A 104 -4.55 16.97 -14.95
C ASP A 104 -5.51 16.80 -16.13
N PHE A 105 -6.06 15.61 -16.31
CA PHE A 105 -7.12 15.30 -17.28
C PHE A 105 -8.52 15.64 -16.75
N ILE A 106 -8.66 16.04 -15.49
CA ILE A 106 -9.90 16.54 -14.88
C ILE A 106 -9.86 18.07 -14.92
N ASP A 107 -10.98 18.67 -15.31
CA ASP A 107 -11.16 20.12 -15.24
C ASP A 107 -11.48 20.55 -13.80
N TRP A 108 -10.56 21.25 -13.21
CA TRP A 108 -10.65 21.80 -11.85
C TRP A 108 -11.10 23.26 -11.80
N THR A 109 -11.60 23.84 -12.91
CA THR A 109 -12.09 25.22 -12.95
C THR A 109 -13.13 25.46 -11.85
N GLY A 110 -12.93 26.50 -11.07
CA GLY A 110 -13.79 26.86 -9.95
C GLY A 110 -13.48 26.14 -8.61
N TRP A 111 -12.46 25.29 -8.58
CA TRP A 111 -11.93 24.72 -7.34
C TRP A 111 -10.87 25.65 -6.73
N ALA A 112 -10.68 25.54 -5.41
CA ALA A 112 -9.61 26.22 -4.71
C ALA A 112 -8.35 25.37 -4.68
N VAL A 113 -7.19 26.02 -4.78
CA VAL A 113 -5.86 25.44 -4.55
C VAL A 113 -5.28 26.15 -3.33
N ALA A 114 -4.88 25.38 -2.33
CA ALA A 114 -4.38 25.93 -1.06
C ALA A 114 -2.88 26.26 -1.13
N ASN A 115 -2.11 25.59 -2.00
CA ASN A 115 -0.69 25.87 -2.17
C ASN A 115 -0.46 27.18 -2.91
N ASP A 116 0.17 28.15 -2.24
CA ASP A 116 0.46 29.49 -2.79
C ASP A 116 1.33 29.48 -4.04
N ASN A 117 2.07 28.42 -4.29
CA ASN A 117 2.94 28.28 -5.48
C ASN A 117 2.21 27.65 -6.68
N MET A 118 0.96 27.25 -6.52
CA MET A 118 0.15 26.61 -7.56
C MET A 118 -1.07 27.44 -7.94
N ALA A 119 -1.61 27.22 -9.12
CA ALA A 119 -2.84 27.83 -9.61
C ALA A 119 -3.50 26.94 -10.68
N ILE A 120 -4.78 27.21 -10.96
CA ILE A 120 -5.50 26.55 -12.05
C ILE A 120 -5.30 27.37 -13.32
N ASN A 121 -4.80 26.75 -14.38
CA ASN A 121 -4.60 27.38 -15.70
C ASN A 121 -5.92 27.50 -16.49
N LYS A 122 -5.88 28.09 -17.69
CA LYS A 122 -7.06 28.27 -18.55
C LYS A 122 -7.69 26.94 -19.03
N GLN A 123 -6.96 25.84 -18.95
CA GLN A 123 -7.41 24.49 -19.30
C GLN A 123 -7.99 23.72 -18.12
N GLY A 124 -8.13 24.36 -16.95
CA GLY A 124 -8.64 23.73 -15.73
C GLY A 124 -7.62 22.84 -15.02
N GLN A 125 -6.33 22.90 -15.37
CA GLN A 125 -5.29 22.07 -14.78
C GLN A 125 -4.59 22.81 -13.64
N VAL A 126 -4.23 22.10 -12.56
CA VAL A 126 -3.38 22.63 -11.51
C VAL A 126 -1.92 22.58 -11.98
N VAL A 127 -1.25 23.73 -11.95
CA VAL A 127 0.14 23.92 -12.39
C VAL A 127 0.88 24.84 -11.42
N TYR A 128 2.21 24.86 -11.48
CA TYR A 128 2.98 25.86 -10.74
C TYR A 128 2.83 27.25 -11.37
N LYS A 129 2.76 28.32 -10.54
CA LYS A 129 2.49 29.69 -11.00
C LYS A 129 3.51 30.23 -11.98
N ASP A 130 4.76 29.86 -11.90
CA ASP A 130 5.81 30.24 -12.85
C ASP A 130 5.67 29.55 -14.22
N GLU A 131 4.91 28.46 -14.30
CA GLU A 131 4.57 27.77 -15.53
C GLU A 131 3.40 28.42 -16.28
N LEU A 132 2.59 29.25 -15.59
CA LEU A 132 1.45 29.96 -16.22
C LEU A 132 1.84 30.89 -17.36
N ASN A 133 3.05 31.48 -17.33
CA ASN A 133 3.54 32.45 -18.30
C ASN A 133 4.41 31.85 -19.41
N THR A 134 4.72 30.56 -19.34
CA THR A 134 5.47 29.87 -20.38
C THR A 134 4.53 29.32 -21.45
N GLU A 135 4.07 30.20 -22.35
CA GLU A 135 3.17 29.87 -23.48
C GLU A 135 3.77 28.89 -24.51
N SER A 136 4.93 28.34 -24.30
CA SER A 136 5.63 27.66 -25.37
C SER A 136 6.28 26.34 -25.03
N GLN A 137 5.65 25.43 -24.41
CA GLN A 137 6.06 24.02 -24.57
C GLN A 137 5.21 22.96 -23.80
N ALA A 138 4.22 23.36 -23.02
CA ALA A 138 3.36 22.41 -22.32
C ALA A 138 2.13 21.93 -23.14
N ALA A 139 2.08 22.26 -24.43
CA ALA A 139 0.97 21.88 -25.32
C ALA A 139 0.97 20.40 -25.76
N THR A 140 1.74 19.52 -25.14
CA THR A 140 1.79 18.10 -25.55
C THR A 140 0.87 17.18 -24.75
N SER A 141 0.14 17.69 -23.74
CA SER A 141 -0.89 16.89 -23.06
C SER A 141 -2.33 17.40 -23.29
N ALA A 142 -2.51 18.57 -23.93
CA ALA A 142 -3.83 19.17 -24.19
C ALA A 142 -4.54 18.63 -25.45
N ASN A 143 -4.01 17.63 -26.12
CA ASN A 143 -4.73 16.94 -27.18
C ASN A 143 -5.48 15.71 -26.59
N GLY A 144 -6.69 15.97 -26.10
CA GLY A 144 -7.87 15.18 -26.40
C GLY A 144 -7.95 13.75 -25.86
N ASN A 145 -6.98 13.19 -25.16
CA ASN A 145 -7.09 11.84 -24.61
C ASN A 145 -7.24 11.89 -23.09
N VAL A 146 -8.47 12.11 -22.64
CA VAL A 146 -8.85 11.70 -21.28
C VAL A 146 -8.50 10.22 -21.17
N PRO A 147 -7.69 9.81 -20.17
CA PRO A 147 -7.30 8.42 -20.00
C PRO A 147 -8.56 7.55 -19.96
N SER A 148 -8.68 6.60 -20.87
CA SER A 148 -9.84 5.71 -20.97
C SER A 148 -9.67 4.42 -20.17
N THR A 149 -8.44 4.17 -19.67
CA THR A 149 -8.11 2.97 -18.92
C THR A 149 -7.35 3.31 -17.63
N ALA A 150 -7.49 2.47 -16.60
CA ALA A 150 -6.75 2.61 -15.35
C ALA A 150 -5.23 2.65 -15.59
N THR A 151 -4.70 1.84 -16.51
CA THR A 151 -3.27 1.81 -16.84
C THR A 151 -2.78 3.14 -17.41
N GLN A 152 -3.59 3.80 -18.25
CA GLN A 152 -3.24 5.14 -18.76
C GLN A 152 -3.23 6.19 -17.64
N VAL A 153 -4.18 6.11 -16.70
CA VAL A 153 -4.21 6.97 -15.51
C VAL A 153 -2.95 6.75 -14.66
N GLU A 154 -2.56 5.50 -14.41
CA GLU A 154 -1.36 5.16 -13.64
C GLU A 154 -0.08 5.74 -14.27
N LEU A 155 0.08 5.64 -15.59
CA LEU A 155 1.23 6.18 -16.31
C LEU A 155 1.26 7.71 -16.22
N THR A 156 0.14 8.37 -16.47
CA THR A 156 0.02 9.83 -16.39
C THR A 156 0.32 10.32 -14.98
N TRP A 157 -0.21 9.63 -13.99
CA TRP A 157 -0.01 9.95 -12.58
C TRP A 157 1.46 9.84 -12.15
N GLU A 158 2.16 8.77 -12.55
CA GLU A 158 3.59 8.63 -12.21
C GLU A 158 4.45 9.69 -12.93
N GLN A 159 4.13 10.04 -14.19
CA GLN A 159 4.78 11.14 -14.90
C GLN A 159 4.56 12.48 -14.20
N ARG A 160 3.36 12.77 -13.72
CA ARG A 160 3.05 13.97 -12.95
C ARG A 160 3.75 14.00 -11.61
N LYS A 161 3.83 12.88 -10.93
CA LYS A 161 4.56 12.74 -9.67
C LYS A 161 6.05 13.11 -9.80
N GLN A 162 6.67 12.81 -10.94
CA GLN A 162 8.06 13.20 -11.23
C GLN A 162 8.23 14.70 -11.42
N LYS A 163 7.16 15.43 -11.76
CA LYS A 163 7.16 16.90 -11.94
C LYS A 163 6.92 17.66 -10.63
N GLU A 164 6.58 16.97 -9.55
CA GLU A 164 6.44 17.59 -8.22
C GLU A 164 7.79 18.17 -7.77
N ARG A 165 7.85 19.45 -7.41
CA ARG A 165 9.09 20.13 -7.02
C ARG A 165 9.66 19.63 -5.69
N GLU A 166 8.78 19.25 -4.79
CA GLU A 166 9.11 18.62 -3.52
C GLU A 166 9.16 17.08 -3.61
N GLY A 167 9.02 16.56 -4.82
CA GLY A 167 8.94 15.15 -5.13
C GLY A 167 10.29 14.45 -5.15
N ASN A 168 10.23 13.16 -5.42
CA ASN A 168 11.40 12.29 -5.47
C ASN A 168 12.36 12.68 -6.59
N LYS A 169 13.63 12.95 -6.27
CA LYS A 169 14.67 13.34 -7.23
C LYS A 169 15.08 12.22 -8.19
N THR A 170 14.84 10.96 -7.81
CA THR A 170 15.12 9.78 -8.66
C THR A 170 13.92 8.84 -8.67
N VAL A 171 13.86 7.95 -9.66
CA VAL A 171 12.74 7.01 -9.85
C VAL A 171 12.46 6.21 -8.58
N LEU A 172 13.50 5.75 -7.89
CA LEU A 172 13.37 4.87 -6.73
C LEU A 172 13.38 5.59 -5.38
N SER A 173 13.74 6.89 -5.32
CA SER A 173 13.85 7.64 -4.05
C SER A 173 12.53 7.75 -3.26
N GLY A 174 11.38 7.45 -3.87
CA GLY A 174 10.09 7.42 -3.19
C GLY A 174 9.66 6.03 -2.72
N VAL A 175 10.58 5.07 -2.64
CA VAL A 175 10.34 3.76 -2.01
C VAL A 175 10.86 3.83 -0.59
N PRO A 176 9.97 3.76 0.43
CA PRO A 176 10.40 3.80 1.82
C PRO A 176 11.30 2.62 2.19
N ASP A 177 12.38 2.90 2.93
CA ASP A 177 13.33 1.85 3.37
C ASP A 177 12.67 0.84 4.32
N SER A 178 11.67 1.28 5.07
CA SER A 178 10.95 0.48 6.06
C SER A 178 9.87 -0.44 5.49
N LEU A 179 9.61 -0.41 4.18
CA LEU A 179 8.62 -1.31 3.58
C LEU A 179 9.01 -2.79 3.78
N PRO A 180 8.04 -3.68 4.08
CA PRO A 180 8.26 -5.12 4.04
C PRO A 180 8.85 -5.55 2.69
N SER A 181 9.81 -6.46 2.73
CA SER A 181 10.68 -6.78 1.58
C SER A 181 9.91 -7.20 0.33
N LEU A 182 8.84 -7.96 0.47
CA LEU A 182 8.02 -8.41 -0.67
C LEU A 182 7.30 -7.25 -1.34
N ILE A 183 6.64 -6.41 -0.55
CA ILE A 183 5.96 -5.18 -1.03
C ILE A 183 6.98 -4.22 -1.63
N LYS A 184 8.15 -4.08 -1.00
CA LYS A 184 9.27 -3.24 -1.47
C LYS A 184 9.77 -3.69 -2.83
N ALA A 185 10.01 -4.98 -3.04
CA ALA A 185 10.44 -5.54 -4.31
C ALA A 185 9.43 -5.28 -5.44
N TYR A 186 8.15 -5.57 -5.19
CA TYR A 186 7.07 -5.27 -6.15
C TYR A 186 7.06 -3.78 -6.51
N ARG A 187 7.18 -2.89 -5.52
CA ARG A 187 7.14 -1.43 -5.73
C ARG A 187 8.35 -0.91 -6.51
N ILE A 188 9.54 -1.45 -6.24
CA ILE A 188 10.76 -1.13 -6.99
C ILE A 188 10.59 -1.47 -8.47
N GLN A 189 10.13 -2.68 -8.76
CA GLN A 189 9.93 -3.17 -10.13
C GLN A 189 8.84 -2.37 -10.86
N ASP A 190 7.75 -2.05 -10.19
CA ASP A 190 6.68 -1.25 -10.76
C ASP A 190 7.16 0.17 -11.13
N LYS A 191 7.99 0.80 -10.28
CA LYS A 191 8.59 2.10 -10.60
C LYS A 191 9.59 2.02 -11.75
N ALA A 192 10.41 0.97 -11.82
CA ALA A 192 11.35 0.76 -12.91
C ALA A 192 10.62 0.58 -14.25
N ARG A 193 9.52 -0.17 -14.27
CA ARG A 193 8.64 -0.31 -15.43
C ARG A 193 8.16 1.05 -15.96
N ASN A 194 7.77 1.96 -15.08
CA ASN A 194 7.19 3.25 -15.48
C ASN A 194 8.16 4.17 -16.23
N VAL A 195 9.46 3.87 -16.19
CA VAL A 195 10.50 4.56 -16.96
C VAL A 195 11.05 3.72 -18.11
N GLY A 196 10.35 2.65 -18.47
CA GLY A 196 10.69 1.81 -19.62
C GLY A 196 11.65 0.65 -19.30
N PHE A 197 12.02 0.44 -18.05
CA PHE A 197 12.84 -0.72 -17.64
C PHE A 197 11.94 -1.91 -17.32
N ASP A 198 11.49 -2.59 -18.38
CA ASP A 198 10.60 -3.76 -18.27
C ASP A 198 10.81 -4.74 -19.43
N TRP A 199 10.26 -5.93 -19.30
CA TRP A 199 10.25 -6.96 -20.34
C TRP A 199 9.30 -6.57 -21.49
N GLU A 200 9.72 -6.76 -22.73
CA GLU A 200 8.87 -6.55 -23.90
C GLU A 200 7.73 -7.59 -23.94
N LYS A 201 8.04 -8.84 -23.60
CA LYS A 201 7.08 -9.93 -23.52
C LYS A 201 7.07 -10.51 -22.12
N LYS A 202 5.89 -10.60 -21.52
CA LYS A 202 5.72 -11.12 -20.17
C LYS A 202 6.16 -12.57 -20.00
N GLU A 203 6.15 -13.35 -21.10
CA GLU A 203 6.53 -14.75 -21.11
C GLU A 203 8.04 -14.94 -20.88
N ASP A 204 8.85 -13.99 -21.33
CA ASP A 204 10.32 -14.07 -21.25
C ASP A 204 10.84 -13.99 -19.80
N VAL A 205 10.02 -13.49 -18.88
CA VAL A 205 10.38 -13.43 -17.45
C VAL A 205 10.62 -14.83 -16.85
N TRP A 206 9.99 -15.87 -17.40
CA TRP A 206 10.15 -17.24 -16.89
C TRP A 206 11.52 -17.83 -17.19
N GLU A 207 12.21 -17.35 -18.22
CA GLU A 207 13.60 -17.70 -18.47
C GLU A 207 14.47 -17.20 -17.31
N LYS A 208 14.27 -15.94 -16.87
CA LYS A 208 15.00 -15.38 -15.74
C LYS A 208 14.67 -16.07 -14.42
N VAL A 209 13.40 -16.40 -14.17
CA VAL A 209 13.01 -17.18 -12.98
C VAL A 209 13.71 -18.54 -12.95
N THR A 210 13.85 -19.18 -14.10
CA THR A 210 14.52 -20.49 -14.24
C THR A 210 16.03 -20.35 -14.04
N GLU A 211 16.64 -19.30 -14.58
CA GLU A 211 18.04 -18.97 -14.38
C GLU A 211 18.36 -18.82 -12.89
N GLU A 212 17.67 -17.92 -12.18
CA GLU A 212 17.87 -17.67 -10.75
C GLU A 212 17.63 -18.92 -9.88
N LEU A 213 16.63 -19.74 -10.25
CA LEU A 213 16.41 -21.02 -9.58
C LEU A 213 17.59 -21.98 -9.75
N ASN A 214 18.22 -21.99 -10.92
CA ASN A 214 19.37 -22.85 -11.19
C ASN A 214 20.63 -22.35 -10.48
N GLU A 215 20.84 -21.03 -10.41
CA GLU A 215 21.93 -20.42 -9.67
C GLU A 215 21.80 -20.72 -8.17
N LEU A 216 20.62 -20.54 -7.60
CA LEU A 216 20.33 -20.92 -6.22
C LEU A 216 20.64 -22.41 -5.96
N LYS A 217 20.20 -23.32 -6.84
CA LYS A 217 20.46 -24.76 -6.69
C LYS A 217 21.96 -25.07 -6.75
N ALA A 218 22.71 -24.38 -7.60
CA ALA A 218 24.14 -24.58 -7.73
C ALA A 218 24.88 -24.17 -6.45
N GLU A 219 24.53 -23.02 -5.86
CA GLU A 219 25.17 -22.58 -4.61
C GLU A 219 24.74 -23.43 -3.41
N LEU A 220 23.49 -23.87 -3.35
CA LEU A 220 23.04 -24.84 -2.34
C LEU A 220 23.82 -26.17 -2.42
N ALA A 221 24.10 -26.64 -3.63
CA ALA A 221 24.89 -27.87 -3.83
C ALA A 221 26.37 -27.71 -3.43
N ARG A 222 26.89 -26.48 -3.41
CA ARG A 222 28.24 -26.14 -2.93
C ARG A 222 28.29 -25.92 -1.41
N GLU A 223 27.14 -25.91 -0.73
CA GLU A 223 26.99 -25.60 0.68
C GLU A 223 27.48 -24.18 1.06
N ASP A 224 27.55 -23.28 0.05
CA ASP A 224 27.91 -21.87 0.27
C ASP A 224 26.72 -21.09 0.75
N LYS A 225 26.58 -20.93 2.06
CA LYS A 225 25.46 -20.28 2.70
C LYS A 225 25.34 -18.80 2.33
N GLU A 226 26.46 -18.10 2.16
CA GLU A 226 26.42 -16.66 1.83
C GLU A 226 25.89 -16.45 0.41
N ASN A 227 26.47 -17.15 -0.58
CA ASN A 227 26.00 -17.04 -1.94
C ASN A 227 24.62 -17.64 -2.13
N SER A 228 24.29 -18.77 -1.50
CA SER A 228 22.89 -19.28 -1.49
C SER A 228 21.88 -18.27 -0.99
N THR A 229 22.26 -17.43 -0.01
CA THR A 229 21.36 -16.38 0.49
C THR A 229 21.14 -15.27 -0.55
N LYS A 230 22.16 -14.89 -1.31
CA LYS A 230 22.05 -13.92 -2.40
C LYS A 230 21.15 -14.44 -3.51
N GLU A 231 21.45 -15.64 -3.99
CA GLU A 231 20.67 -16.28 -5.07
C GLU A 231 19.20 -16.54 -4.67
N LEU A 232 18.94 -16.87 -3.40
CA LEU A 232 17.56 -16.94 -2.91
C LEU A 232 16.86 -15.58 -3.01
N GLY A 233 17.57 -14.48 -2.71
CA GLY A 233 17.04 -13.13 -2.88
C GLY A 233 16.69 -12.83 -4.35
N ASP A 234 17.59 -13.14 -5.27
CA ASP A 234 17.42 -12.90 -6.70
C ASP A 234 16.30 -13.78 -7.28
N PHE A 235 16.21 -15.04 -6.87
CA PHE A 235 15.09 -15.93 -7.22
C PHE A 235 13.74 -15.37 -6.74
N LEU A 236 13.62 -14.94 -5.47
CA LEU A 236 12.40 -14.35 -4.95
C LEU A 236 12.04 -13.06 -5.71
N PHE A 237 13.03 -12.22 -6.01
CA PHE A 237 12.83 -11.00 -6.77
C PHE A 237 12.33 -11.27 -8.20
N SER A 238 12.86 -12.28 -8.87
CA SER A 238 12.42 -12.72 -10.21
C SER A 238 10.98 -13.25 -10.20
N VAL A 239 10.60 -14.04 -9.19
CA VAL A 239 9.22 -14.55 -9.01
C VAL A 239 8.23 -13.39 -8.77
N ILE A 240 8.61 -12.39 -7.96
CA ILE A 240 7.79 -11.19 -7.72
C ILE A 240 7.60 -10.41 -9.03
N ASN A 241 8.67 -10.32 -9.86
CA ASN A 241 8.57 -9.66 -11.16
C ASN A 241 7.63 -10.42 -12.13
N ALA A 242 7.70 -11.73 -12.15
CA ALA A 242 6.74 -12.54 -12.91
C ALA A 242 5.30 -12.26 -12.44
N ALA A 243 5.04 -12.29 -11.14
CA ALA A 243 3.71 -11.96 -10.59
C ALA A 243 3.22 -10.58 -11.08
N ARG A 244 4.08 -9.55 -11.03
CA ARG A 244 3.77 -8.20 -11.49
C ARG A 244 3.37 -8.18 -12.98
N LEU A 245 4.14 -8.83 -13.84
CA LEU A 245 3.86 -8.87 -15.29
C LEU A 245 2.52 -9.55 -15.60
N TYR A 246 2.13 -10.53 -14.80
CA TYR A 246 0.81 -11.18 -14.90
C TYR A 246 -0.28 -10.47 -14.10
N LYS A 247 0.00 -9.25 -13.56
CA LYS A 247 -0.94 -8.44 -12.76
C LYS A 247 -1.46 -9.17 -11.51
N LEU A 248 -0.64 -10.03 -10.95
CA LEU A 248 -0.91 -10.70 -9.67
C LEU A 248 -0.23 -9.91 -8.56
N ASN A 249 -0.92 -9.76 -7.43
CA ASN A 249 -0.30 -9.21 -6.22
C ASN A 249 0.36 -10.36 -5.44
N PRO A 250 1.69 -10.42 -5.34
CA PRO A 250 2.38 -11.54 -4.70
C PRO A 250 2.20 -11.56 -3.19
N ASP A 251 2.01 -10.39 -2.54
CA ASP A 251 1.77 -10.28 -1.11
C ASP A 251 0.40 -10.86 -0.75
N ASN A 252 -0.65 -10.41 -1.43
CA ASN A 252 -1.99 -10.97 -1.25
C ASN A 252 -2.03 -12.47 -1.56
N ALA A 253 -1.33 -12.92 -2.62
CA ALA A 253 -1.30 -14.33 -2.98
C ALA A 253 -0.62 -15.19 -1.90
N LEU A 254 0.47 -14.70 -1.32
CA LEU A 254 1.16 -15.36 -0.22
C LEU A 254 0.31 -15.37 1.05
N GLU A 255 -0.33 -14.25 1.38
CA GLU A 255 -1.21 -14.15 2.54
C GLU A 255 -2.41 -15.10 2.44
N HIS A 256 -3.06 -15.20 1.29
CA HIS A 256 -4.09 -16.23 1.08
C HIS A 256 -3.58 -17.64 1.32
N THR A 257 -2.33 -17.91 0.97
CA THR A 257 -1.72 -19.22 1.22
C THR A 257 -1.42 -19.42 2.69
N ASN A 258 -0.97 -18.38 3.41
CA ASN A 258 -0.77 -18.41 4.86
C ASN A 258 -2.09 -18.70 5.59
N GLN A 259 -3.15 -17.97 5.27
CA GLN A 259 -4.47 -18.16 5.88
C GLN A 259 -5.01 -19.59 5.62
N LYS A 260 -4.85 -20.08 4.40
CA LYS A 260 -5.21 -21.46 4.05
C LYS A 260 -4.40 -22.48 4.85
N PHE A 261 -3.11 -22.25 5.04
CA PHE A 261 -2.26 -23.12 5.85
C PHE A 261 -2.71 -23.11 7.32
N ILE A 262 -2.89 -21.94 7.90
CA ILE A 262 -3.34 -21.75 9.29
C ILE A 262 -4.68 -22.45 9.51
N SER A 263 -5.66 -22.24 8.63
CA SER A 263 -6.98 -22.88 8.73
C SER A 263 -6.87 -24.41 8.77
N ARG A 264 -6.10 -24.98 7.83
CA ARG A 264 -5.92 -26.44 7.76
C ARG A 264 -5.16 -27.00 8.94
N PHE A 265 -4.11 -26.29 9.36
CA PHE A 265 -3.32 -26.74 10.51
C PHE A 265 -4.12 -26.67 11.82
N THR A 266 -4.92 -25.62 11.99
CA THR A 266 -5.87 -25.52 13.09
C THR A 266 -6.86 -26.70 13.11
N TYR A 267 -7.33 -27.15 11.94
CA TYR A 267 -8.15 -28.37 11.86
C TYR A 267 -7.39 -29.60 12.34
N VAL A 268 -6.14 -29.78 11.89
CA VAL A 268 -5.28 -30.89 12.34
C VAL A 268 -5.12 -30.87 13.86
N GLU A 269 -4.83 -29.72 14.46
CA GLU A 269 -4.71 -29.55 15.92
C GLU A 269 -6.00 -29.93 16.65
N GLN A 270 -7.13 -29.46 16.14
CA GLN A 270 -8.43 -29.77 16.75
C GLN A 270 -8.78 -31.27 16.68
N GLN A 271 -8.48 -31.93 15.56
CA GLN A 271 -8.72 -33.37 15.42
C GLN A 271 -7.75 -34.20 16.28
N ALA A 272 -6.46 -33.81 16.30
CA ALA A 272 -5.49 -34.45 17.22
C ALA A 272 -5.96 -34.40 18.67
N LYS A 273 -6.44 -33.23 19.11
CA LYS A 273 -7.00 -33.05 20.47
C LYS A 273 -8.22 -33.96 20.74
N LYS A 274 -9.14 -34.07 19.76
CA LYS A 274 -10.31 -34.98 19.87
C LYS A 274 -9.91 -36.43 19.93
N LEU A 275 -8.81 -36.83 19.28
CA LEU A 275 -8.25 -38.18 19.33
C LEU A 275 -7.44 -38.45 20.61
N GLY A 276 -7.28 -37.44 21.48
CA GLY A 276 -6.45 -37.57 22.70
C GLY A 276 -4.95 -37.66 22.38
N LYS A 277 -4.52 -37.23 21.20
CA LYS A 277 -3.13 -37.27 20.75
C LYS A 277 -2.49 -35.87 20.83
N GLU A 278 -1.23 -35.83 21.21
CA GLU A 278 -0.40 -34.64 21.08
C GLU A 278 0.29 -34.68 19.71
N LEU A 279 0.31 -33.54 18.97
CA LEU A 279 0.90 -33.46 17.65
C LEU A 279 2.33 -34.01 17.57
N LYS A 280 3.16 -33.72 18.57
CA LYS A 280 4.55 -34.21 18.65
C LYS A 280 4.67 -35.76 18.68
N ASN A 281 3.60 -36.45 19.04
CA ASN A 281 3.54 -37.91 19.13
C ASN A 281 2.84 -38.54 17.92
N MET A 282 2.39 -37.73 16.96
CA MET A 282 1.78 -38.17 15.70
C MET A 282 2.84 -38.35 14.61
N THR A 283 2.62 -39.33 13.77
CA THR A 283 3.43 -39.46 12.54
C THR A 283 3.04 -38.42 11.52
N LEU A 284 3.95 -38.15 10.57
CA LEU A 284 3.64 -37.26 9.45
C LEU A 284 2.44 -37.76 8.64
N GLU A 285 2.34 -39.07 8.44
CA GLU A 285 1.23 -39.71 7.73
C GLU A 285 -0.13 -39.48 8.42
N GLU A 286 -0.16 -39.60 9.74
CA GLU A 286 -1.38 -39.31 10.53
C GLU A 286 -1.79 -37.84 10.37
N MET A 287 -0.84 -36.91 10.44
CA MET A 287 -1.11 -35.50 10.26
C MET A 287 -1.53 -35.17 8.82
N ASP A 288 -0.90 -35.79 7.81
CA ASP A 288 -1.26 -35.63 6.39
C ASP A 288 -2.68 -36.13 6.10
N ASN A 289 -3.13 -37.21 6.74
CA ASN A 289 -4.50 -37.67 6.60
C ASN A 289 -5.50 -36.62 7.06
N LEU A 290 -5.28 -36.02 8.24
CA LEU A 290 -6.11 -34.94 8.78
C LEU A 290 -6.04 -33.67 7.91
N TRP A 291 -4.87 -33.36 7.38
CA TRP A 291 -4.66 -32.26 6.44
C TRP A 291 -5.47 -32.45 5.14
N ASN A 292 -5.49 -33.68 4.62
CA ASN A 292 -6.26 -33.99 3.41
C ASN A 292 -7.77 -33.99 3.67
N GLU A 293 -8.22 -34.30 4.90
CA GLU A 293 -9.61 -34.08 5.31
C GLU A 293 -9.97 -32.60 5.31
N ALA A 294 -9.11 -31.74 5.88
CA ALA A 294 -9.31 -30.30 5.88
C ALA A 294 -9.45 -29.74 4.45
N LYS A 295 -8.60 -30.20 3.51
CA LYS A 295 -8.70 -29.82 2.08
C LYS A 295 -10.06 -30.17 1.46
N LYS A 296 -10.59 -31.36 1.76
CA LYS A 296 -11.91 -31.79 1.24
C LYS A 296 -13.05 -30.96 1.79
N ILE A 297 -12.96 -30.56 3.07
CA ILE A 297 -13.98 -29.70 3.71
C ILE A 297 -13.98 -28.30 3.08
N GLU A 298 -12.81 -27.74 2.80
CA GLU A 298 -12.69 -26.44 2.13
C GLU A 298 -13.21 -26.46 0.69
N SER A 299 -12.98 -27.55 -0.04
CA SER A 299 -13.43 -27.69 -1.42
C SER A 299 -14.94 -27.85 -1.58
N ASN A 300 -15.64 -28.16 -0.50
CA ASN A 300 -17.10 -28.37 -0.46
C ASN A 300 -17.87 -27.14 0.09
N LYS A 301 -17.18 -26.06 0.42
CA LYS A 301 -17.73 -24.74 0.79
C LYS A 301 -17.72 -23.78 -0.38
#